data_c3d6b66b0e9d97ddb53d335cac6566f9
#
_entry.id   c3d6b66b0e9d97ddb53d335cac6566f9
#
_cell.length_a   1.000
_cell.length_b   1.000
_cell.length_c   1.000
_cell.angle_alpha   90.00
_cell.angle_beta   90.00
_cell.angle_gamma   90.00
#
_symmetry.space_group_name_H-M   'P 1'
#
loop_
_entity.id
_entity.type
_entity.pdbx_description
1 polymer ?
#
loop_
_entity_poly.entity_id
_entity_poly.type
_entity_poly.pdbx_seq_one_letter_code
_entity_poly.pdbx_strand_id
1 'polypeptide(L)'
;MIISVIGSGGKTTKIKQLKDQYLKEGKSVLMTTSTHMKIEEKTLVDPSYEEIINEIKKHGYVHAGGKAKNQKIKALDDEVLERLKKEIDVILIEADGSHGLPLKYPRNNEPVVDKDSNEIILITSLKGLGKPVQDVVHGYQEMKIDGNQKVDSLFIQQLINIYLEKIKKYNVPIEIQVNEASSLYEKALASLLENQKEVTLINEEWFLPQPKLVILGAGHVSQYVSKLASMLDFYTIVIDERKEFACKELFPEANEIHCVSFDKADSYFPKEANT
;
A
#
# COMPACT_ATOMS: atom_id res chain seq x y z
N MET A 1 6.44 -10.67 18.23
CA MET A 1 5.58 -9.85 17.33
C MET A 1 5.58 -10.47 15.93
N ILE A 2 4.41 -10.57 15.29
CA ILE A 2 4.27 -11.18 13.95
C ILE A 2 3.68 -10.14 13.00
N ILE A 3 4.35 -9.90 11.87
CA ILE A 3 3.92 -8.95 10.84
C ILE A 3 3.73 -9.72 9.53
N SER A 4 2.50 -9.71 8.99
CA SER A 4 2.20 -10.27 7.69
C SER A 4 2.24 -9.20 6.60
N VAL A 5 3.06 -9.41 5.57
CA VAL A 5 3.20 -8.49 4.43
C VAL A 5 2.51 -9.10 3.22
N ILE A 6 1.52 -8.38 2.68
CA ILE A 6 0.64 -8.82 1.60
C ILE A 6 0.67 -7.85 0.41
N GLY A 7 -0.01 -8.19 -0.67
CA GLY A 7 -0.09 -7.36 -1.87
C GLY A 7 1.06 -7.58 -2.86
N SER A 8 1.49 -6.55 -3.56
CA SER A 8 2.58 -6.64 -4.55
C SER A 8 3.29 -5.30 -4.78
N GLY A 9 4.43 -5.34 -5.50
CA GLY A 9 5.20 -4.13 -5.80
C GLY A 9 6.12 -3.68 -4.67
N GLY A 10 6.82 -4.62 -3.98
CA GLY A 10 7.86 -4.24 -3.02
C GLY A 10 7.89 -5.00 -1.70
N LYS A 11 7.10 -6.07 -1.51
CA LYS A 11 7.05 -6.85 -0.27
C LYS A 11 8.42 -7.28 0.27
N THR A 12 9.22 -7.93 -0.55
CA THR A 12 10.57 -8.41 -0.14
C THR A 12 11.46 -7.26 0.30
N THR A 13 11.36 -6.10 -0.36
CA THR A 13 12.09 -4.88 0.04
C THR A 13 11.62 -4.38 1.41
N LYS A 14 10.30 -4.31 1.64
CA LYS A 14 9.75 -3.90 2.95
C LYS A 14 10.16 -4.85 4.06
N ILE A 15 10.08 -6.15 3.82
CA ILE A 15 10.52 -7.18 4.80
C ILE A 15 12.00 -6.97 5.16
N LYS A 16 12.88 -6.70 4.18
CA LYS A 16 14.30 -6.41 4.43
C LYS A 16 14.50 -5.14 5.24
N GLN A 17 13.76 -4.08 4.92
CA GLN A 17 13.80 -2.82 5.67
C GLN A 17 13.37 -3.03 7.14
N LEU A 18 12.28 -3.73 7.37
CA LEU A 18 11.80 -4.07 8.71
C LEU A 18 12.82 -4.93 9.46
N LYS A 19 13.40 -5.95 8.81
CA LYS A 19 14.49 -6.76 9.40
C LYS A 19 15.63 -5.85 9.87
N ASP A 20 16.13 -4.96 9.01
CA ASP A 20 17.24 -4.07 9.34
C ASP A 20 16.89 -3.10 10.47
N GLN A 21 15.65 -2.63 10.51
CA GLN A 21 15.14 -1.79 11.60
C GLN A 21 15.16 -2.54 12.93
N TYR A 22 14.54 -3.72 12.99
CA TYR A 22 14.42 -4.49 14.23
C TYR A 22 15.78 -5.01 14.73
N LEU A 23 16.70 -5.33 13.83
CA LEU A 23 18.08 -5.67 14.21
C LEU A 23 18.81 -4.49 14.89
N LYS A 24 18.59 -3.25 14.42
CA LYS A 24 19.11 -2.04 15.10
C LYS A 24 18.52 -1.83 16.48
N GLU A 25 17.29 -2.30 16.70
CA GLU A 25 16.63 -2.30 18.01
C GLU A 25 17.10 -3.47 18.92
N GLY A 26 18.04 -4.29 18.45
CA GLY A 26 18.56 -5.46 19.19
C GLY A 26 17.62 -6.66 19.23
N LYS A 27 16.61 -6.71 18.37
CA LYS A 27 15.61 -7.79 18.31
C LYS A 27 16.07 -8.91 17.37
N SER A 28 15.73 -10.14 17.72
CA SER A 28 15.87 -11.32 16.87
C SER A 28 14.78 -11.36 15.80
N VAL A 29 15.14 -11.69 14.53
CA VAL A 29 14.22 -11.63 13.40
C VAL A 29 14.20 -12.93 12.59
N LEU A 30 13.00 -13.50 12.38
CA LEU A 30 12.75 -14.53 11.38
C LEU A 30 12.06 -13.92 10.18
N MET A 31 12.61 -14.14 8.98
CA MET A 31 11.92 -13.87 7.70
C MET A 31 11.45 -15.20 7.10
N THR A 32 10.18 -15.30 6.76
CA THR A 32 9.58 -16.50 6.18
C THR A 32 8.41 -16.18 5.25
N THR A 33 7.71 -17.18 4.78
CA THR A 33 6.52 -17.04 3.93
C THR A 33 5.43 -18.04 4.32
N SER A 34 4.19 -17.66 4.17
CA SER A 34 3.04 -18.58 4.23
C SER A 34 2.63 -19.13 2.85
N THR A 35 3.25 -18.63 1.78
CA THR A 35 2.99 -19.05 0.39
C THR A 35 4.28 -19.58 -0.27
N HIS A 36 4.86 -18.80 -1.18
CA HIS A 36 6.12 -19.13 -1.82
C HIS A 36 6.98 -17.88 -1.97
N MET A 37 8.23 -17.97 -1.52
CA MET A 37 9.20 -16.89 -1.61
C MET A 37 10.47 -17.35 -2.32
N LYS A 38 11.17 -16.45 -2.99
CA LYS A 38 12.42 -16.76 -3.70
C LYS A 38 13.54 -17.06 -2.68
N ILE A 39 14.34 -18.09 -2.95
CA ILE A 39 15.55 -18.39 -2.20
C ILE A 39 16.59 -17.29 -2.44
N GLU A 40 17.20 -16.81 -1.37
CA GLU A 40 18.37 -15.93 -1.38
C GLU A 40 19.61 -16.69 -0.90
N GLU A 41 20.81 -16.11 -1.06
CA GLU A 41 22.10 -16.80 -0.79
C GLU A 41 22.20 -17.43 0.61
N LYS A 42 21.60 -16.80 1.62
CA LYS A 42 21.63 -17.27 3.02
C LYS A 42 20.29 -17.85 3.52
N THR A 43 19.44 -18.28 2.61
CA THR A 43 18.15 -18.87 2.98
C THR A 43 18.34 -20.31 3.46
N LEU A 44 17.86 -20.62 4.66
CA LEU A 44 17.76 -21.99 5.14
C LEU A 44 16.52 -22.66 4.51
N VAL A 45 16.74 -23.77 3.85
CA VAL A 45 15.69 -24.55 3.18
C VAL A 45 15.42 -25.82 3.96
N ASP A 46 14.19 -25.98 4.43
CA ASP A 46 13.74 -27.13 5.22
C ASP A 46 14.53 -27.34 6.53
N PRO A 47 14.85 -26.24 7.27
CA PRO A 47 15.67 -26.33 8.46
C PRO A 47 14.89 -26.90 9.64
N SER A 48 15.63 -27.55 10.54
CA SER A 48 15.15 -27.86 11.88
C SER A 48 15.01 -26.60 12.75
N TYR A 49 14.25 -26.71 13.82
CA TYR A 49 14.13 -25.64 14.82
C TYR A 49 15.51 -25.23 15.36
N GLU A 50 16.38 -26.19 15.69
CA GLU A 50 17.72 -25.95 16.24
C GLU A 50 18.62 -25.20 15.28
N GLU A 51 18.55 -25.47 13.98
CA GLU A 51 19.30 -24.75 12.94
C GLU A 51 18.85 -23.28 12.87
N ILE A 52 17.55 -23.02 12.91
CA ILE A 52 16.98 -21.66 12.92
C ILE A 52 17.48 -20.87 14.14
N ILE A 53 17.37 -21.46 15.33
CA ILE A 53 17.80 -20.80 16.58
C ILE A 53 19.33 -20.55 16.59
N ASN A 54 20.11 -21.47 16.06
CA ASN A 54 21.56 -21.29 15.95
C ASN A 54 21.95 -20.15 15.01
N GLU A 55 21.27 -20.00 13.87
CA GLU A 55 21.52 -18.88 12.96
C GLU A 55 21.11 -17.55 13.58
N ILE A 56 19.98 -17.49 14.28
CA ILE A 56 19.54 -16.29 15.01
C ILE A 56 20.56 -15.89 16.09
N LYS A 57 21.07 -16.85 16.86
CA LYS A 57 22.11 -16.57 17.87
C LYS A 57 23.40 -16.02 17.27
N LYS A 58 23.75 -16.43 16.04
CA LYS A 58 24.99 -15.96 15.36
C LYS A 58 24.83 -14.61 14.70
N HIS A 59 23.66 -14.34 14.08
CA HIS A 59 23.49 -13.24 13.15
C HIS A 59 22.35 -12.29 13.54
N GLY A 60 21.58 -12.59 14.58
CA GLY A 60 20.38 -11.86 14.99
C GLY A 60 19.17 -12.11 14.09
N TYR A 61 19.36 -12.71 12.91
CA TYR A 61 18.27 -13.00 11.99
C TYR A 61 18.48 -14.28 11.21
N VAL A 62 17.38 -14.79 10.63
CA VAL A 62 17.40 -15.90 9.68
C VAL A 62 16.30 -15.71 8.62
N HIS A 63 16.58 -16.12 7.39
CA HIS A 63 15.59 -16.32 6.35
C HIS A 63 15.40 -17.81 6.13
N ALA A 64 14.21 -18.33 6.39
CA ALA A 64 13.94 -19.75 6.41
C ALA A 64 12.56 -20.12 5.87
N GLY A 65 12.45 -21.34 5.32
CA GLY A 65 11.18 -21.90 4.87
C GLY A 65 11.32 -23.35 4.45
N GLY A 66 10.20 -24.02 4.31
CA GLY A 66 10.15 -25.40 3.82
C GLY A 66 10.55 -25.49 2.34
N LYS A 67 10.98 -26.65 1.90
CA LYS A 67 11.41 -26.90 0.52
C LYS A 67 10.24 -26.77 -0.47
N ALA A 68 10.44 -26.01 -1.53
CA ALA A 68 9.52 -25.88 -2.65
C ALA A 68 10.24 -26.11 -3.99
N LYS A 69 9.50 -26.17 -5.10
CA LYS A 69 10.05 -26.27 -6.47
C LYS A 69 10.57 -24.90 -6.93
N ASN A 70 11.35 -24.88 -8.04
CA ASN A 70 11.74 -23.66 -8.76
C ASN A 70 12.53 -22.64 -7.92
N GLN A 71 13.50 -23.08 -7.13
CA GLN A 71 14.34 -22.20 -6.28
C GLN A 71 13.50 -21.29 -5.37
N LYS A 72 12.45 -21.84 -4.80
CA LYS A 72 11.60 -21.15 -3.82
C LYS A 72 11.54 -21.92 -2.52
N ILE A 73 11.21 -21.20 -1.44
CA ILE A 73 10.74 -21.77 -0.19
C ILE A 73 9.23 -21.66 -0.11
N LYS A 74 8.60 -22.51 0.67
CA LYS A 74 7.20 -22.47 1.11
C LYS A 74 7.14 -22.20 2.61
N ALA A 75 5.94 -22.21 3.18
CA ALA A 75 5.75 -22.12 4.63
C ALA A 75 6.64 -23.13 5.39
N LEU A 76 7.14 -22.72 6.54
CA LEU A 76 7.74 -23.64 7.52
C LEU A 76 6.71 -24.66 7.98
N ASP A 77 7.20 -25.76 8.56
CA ASP A 77 6.35 -26.69 9.29
C ASP A 77 5.63 -25.97 10.44
N ASP A 78 4.33 -26.28 10.62
CA ASP A 78 3.48 -25.58 11.60
C ASP A 78 3.98 -25.78 13.04
N GLU A 79 4.47 -26.97 13.40
CA GLU A 79 4.99 -27.22 14.75
C GLU A 79 6.27 -26.43 15.00
N VAL A 80 7.14 -26.34 14.00
CA VAL A 80 8.37 -25.52 14.07
C VAL A 80 8.01 -24.05 14.20
N LEU A 81 7.10 -23.53 13.38
CA LEU A 81 6.69 -22.13 13.44
C LEU A 81 6.04 -21.77 14.79
N GLU A 82 5.15 -22.61 15.31
CA GLU A 82 4.50 -22.38 16.60
C GLU A 82 5.49 -22.38 17.80
N ARG A 83 6.58 -23.14 17.72
CA ARG A 83 7.67 -23.03 18.70
C ARG A 83 8.44 -21.73 18.56
N LEU A 84 8.81 -21.33 17.34
CA LEU A 84 9.56 -20.11 17.04
C LEU A 84 8.80 -18.84 17.45
N LYS A 85 7.46 -18.82 17.32
CA LYS A 85 6.61 -17.70 17.76
C LYS A 85 6.80 -17.34 19.23
N LYS A 86 7.25 -18.27 20.07
CA LYS A 86 7.43 -18.07 21.52
C LYS A 86 8.81 -17.53 21.88
N GLU A 87 9.80 -17.65 20.98
CA GLU A 87 11.19 -17.36 21.30
C GLU A 87 11.79 -16.23 20.45
N ILE A 88 11.24 -15.97 19.27
CA ILE A 88 11.74 -14.93 18.37
C ILE A 88 10.96 -13.64 18.59
N ASP A 89 11.67 -12.51 18.72
CA ASP A 89 11.05 -11.21 18.99
C ASP A 89 10.16 -10.75 17.84
N VAL A 90 10.61 -10.93 16.58
CA VAL A 90 9.89 -10.49 15.39
C VAL A 90 9.89 -11.57 14.30
N ILE A 91 8.71 -11.89 13.80
CA ILE A 91 8.51 -12.79 12.65
C ILE A 91 7.88 -11.99 11.52
N LEU A 92 8.57 -11.90 10.39
CA LEU A 92 8.14 -11.22 9.18
C LEU A 92 7.71 -12.27 8.16
N ILE A 93 6.43 -12.26 7.77
CA ILE A 93 5.83 -13.28 6.90
C ILE A 93 5.42 -12.66 5.57
N GLU A 94 6.02 -13.10 4.44
CA GLU A 94 5.46 -12.81 3.12
C GLU A 94 4.23 -13.70 2.90
N ALA A 95 3.03 -13.11 3.03
CA ALA A 95 1.77 -13.85 3.07
C ALA A 95 1.02 -13.87 1.72
N ASP A 96 1.67 -13.45 0.64
CA ASP A 96 1.03 -13.33 -0.68
C ASP A 96 2.06 -13.31 -1.82
N GLY A 97 1.95 -14.22 -2.80
CA GLY A 97 2.85 -14.28 -3.95
C GLY A 97 2.33 -13.45 -5.14
N SER A 98 3.16 -12.59 -5.75
CA SER A 98 2.78 -11.72 -6.89
C SER A 98 3.53 -11.99 -8.19
N HIS A 99 4.37 -13.01 -8.25
CA HIS A 99 5.19 -13.36 -9.43
C HIS A 99 6.02 -12.20 -10.01
N GLY A 100 6.36 -11.19 -9.17
CA GLY A 100 7.16 -10.03 -9.59
C GLY A 100 6.37 -8.93 -10.28
N LEU A 101 5.05 -9.06 -10.47
CA LEU A 101 4.21 -8.01 -11.04
C LEU A 101 3.93 -6.90 -10.02
N PRO A 102 3.77 -5.64 -10.46
CA PRO A 102 3.58 -4.49 -9.57
C PRO A 102 2.24 -4.50 -8.85
N LEU A 103 1.22 -5.11 -9.44
CA LEU A 103 -0.12 -5.19 -8.89
C LEU A 103 -0.59 -6.65 -8.81
N LYS A 104 -1.55 -6.92 -7.94
CA LYS A 104 -2.13 -8.26 -7.78
C LYS A 104 -3.59 -8.20 -7.40
N TYR A 105 -4.39 -9.06 -8.04
CA TYR A 105 -5.71 -9.44 -7.58
C TYR A 105 -5.59 -10.67 -6.68
N PRO A 106 -6.02 -10.61 -5.39
CA PRO A 106 -5.89 -11.74 -4.48
C PRO A 106 -6.92 -12.83 -4.82
N ARG A 107 -6.46 -14.05 -5.01
CA ARG A 107 -7.33 -15.21 -5.25
C ARG A 107 -8.21 -15.53 -4.04
N ASN A 108 -9.15 -16.47 -4.21
CA ASN A 108 -10.11 -16.81 -3.14
C ASN A 108 -9.43 -17.16 -1.80
N ASN A 109 -8.32 -17.92 -1.83
CA ASN A 109 -7.58 -18.36 -0.64
C ASN A 109 -6.42 -17.42 -0.27
N GLU A 110 -6.32 -16.26 -0.88
CA GLU A 110 -5.27 -15.26 -0.64
C GLU A 110 -5.88 -13.98 -0.04
N PRO A 111 -5.10 -13.24 0.74
CA PRO A 111 -3.78 -13.57 1.27
C PRO A 111 -3.83 -14.66 2.38
N VAL A 112 -2.72 -15.36 2.59
CA VAL A 112 -2.56 -16.37 3.66
C VAL A 112 -1.88 -15.72 4.86
N VAL A 113 -2.61 -14.86 5.54
CA VAL A 113 -2.17 -14.16 6.75
C VAL A 113 -2.11 -15.12 7.93
N ASP A 114 -1.03 -15.07 8.71
CA ASP A 114 -0.92 -15.86 9.94
C ASP A 114 -1.98 -15.40 10.96
N LYS A 115 -2.64 -16.36 11.61
CA LYS A 115 -3.74 -16.10 12.57
C LYS A 115 -3.30 -15.27 13.78
N ASP A 116 -2.02 -15.33 14.15
CA ASP A 116 -1.43 -14.65 15.30
C ASP A 116 -0.72 -13.35 14.87
N SER A 117 -0.94 -12.86 13.65
CA SER A 117 -0.39 -11.58 13.19
C SER A 117 -0.84 -10.44 14.11
N ASN A 118 0.12 -9.62 14.51
CA ASN A 118 -0.14 -8.41 15.30
C ASN A 118 -0.37 -7.19 14.40
N GLU A 119 0.10 -7.26 13.15
CA GLU A 119 0.00 -6.20 12.16
C GLU A 119 -0.01 -6.80 10.75
N ILE A 120 -0.71 -6.13 9.83
CA ILE A 120 -0.72 -6.47 8.42
C ILE A 120 -0.25 -5.25 7.62
N ILE A 121 0.74 -5.44 6.73
CA ILE A 121 1.19 -4.40 5.80
C ILE A 121 0.76 -4.77 4.41
N LEU A 122 -0.17 -4.00 3.84
CA LEU A 122 -0.63 -4.12 2.46
C LEU A 122 0.22 -3.24 1.56
N ILE A 123 0.95 -3.84 0.62
CA ILE A 123 1.78 -3.13 -0.34
C ILE A 123 1.13 -3.15 -1.71
N THR A 124 1.11 -2.00 -2.36
CA THR A 124 0.76 -1.83 -3.76
C THR A 124 1.75 -0.90 -4.46
N SER A 125 1.63 -0.70 -5.78
CA SER A 125 2.60 0.08 -6.54
C SER A 125 1.92 0.89 -7.63
N LEU A 126 2.38 2.14 -7.83
CA LEU A 126 1.94 3.00 -8.93
C LEU A 126 2.61 2.67 -10.28
N LYS A 127 3.58 1.75 -10.31
CA LYS A 127 4.28 1.35 -11.55
C LYS A 127 3.37 0.75 -12.63
N GLY A 128 2.17 0.31 -12.23
CA GLY A 128 1.12 -0.18 -13.11
C GLY A 128 0.30 0.90 -13.81
N LEU A 129 0.31 2.16 -13.33
CA LEU A 129 -0.53 3.23 -13.87
C LEU A 129 -0.36 3.41 -15.39
N GLY A 130 -1.49 3.54 -16.09
CA GLY A 130 -1.55 3.74 -17.53
C GLY A 130 -1.22 2.52 -18.38
N LYS A 131 -0.84 1.37 -17.78
CA LYS A 131 -0.51 0.12 -18.48
C LYS A 131 -1.72 -0.82 -18.57
N PRO A 132 -1.76 -1.71 -19.58
CA PRO A 132 -2.80 -2.74 -19.65
C PRO A 132 -2.80 -3.63 -18.42
N VAL A 133 -3.98 -3.95 -17.91
CA VAL A 133 -4.16 -4.81 -16.72
C VAL A 133 -3.45 -6.15 -16.86
N GLN A 134 -3.55 -6.78 -18.05
CA GLN A 134 -2.91 -8.08 -18.32
C GLN A 134 -1.40 -8.09 -18.16
N ASP A 135 -0.74 -6.94 -18.32
CA ASP A 135 0.71 -6.82 -18.28
C ASP A 135 1.25 -6.56 -16.87
N VAL A 136 0.40 -6.06 -15.97
CA VAL A 136 0.85 -5.54 -14.66
C VAL A 136 0.11 -6.09 -13.44
N VAL A 137 -1.01 -6.81 -13.64
CA VAL A 137 -1.81 -7.35 -12.54
C VAL A 137 -1.76 -8.87 -12.51
N HIS A 138 -1.13 -9.43 -11.50
CA HIS A 138 -1.17 -10.88 -11.27
C HIS A 138 -2.58 -11.32 -10.87
N GLY A 139 -3.10 -12.35 -11.53
CA GLY A 139 -4.44 -12.90 -11.22
C GLY A 139 -5.61 -12.13 -11.85
N TYR A 140 -5.36 -11.19 -12.76
CA TYR A 140 -6.43 -10.39 -13.40
C TYR A 140 -7.52 -11.23 -14.09
N GLN A 141 -7.18 -12.44 -14.55
CA GLN A 141 -8.11 -13.34 -15.22
C GLN A 141 -9.33 -13.69 -14.33
N GLU A 142 -9.16 -13.66 -13.02
CA GLU A 142 -10.24 -13.93 -12.07
C GLU A 142 -11.19 -12.73 -11.89
N MET A 143 -10.77 -11.54 -12.33
CA MET A 143 -11.59 -10.32 -12.26
C MET A 143 -12.69 -10.24 -13.33
N LYS A 144 -12.63 -11.09 -14.38
CA LYS A 144 -13.58 -11.09 -15.51
C LYS A 144 -13.70 -9.72 -16.22
N ILE A 145 -12.59 -9.00 -16.36
CA ILE A 145 -12.46 -7.70 -17.03
C ILE A 145 -11.65 -7.82 -18.31
N ASP A 146 -11.73 -6.80 -19.19
CA ASP A 146 -10.85 -6.72 -20.36
C ASP A 146 -9.39 -6.52 -19.94
N GLY A 147 -8.51 -7.43 -20.31
CA GLY A 147 -7.08 -7.34 -20.04
C GLY A 147 -6.40 -6.13 -20.66
N ASN A 148 -6.96 -5.54 -21.73
CA ASN A 148 -6.46 -4.32 -22.38
C ASN A 148 -6.88 -3.03 -21.66
N GLN A 149 -7.82 -3.10 -20.70
CA GLN A 149 -8.17 -1.96 -19.86
C GLN A 149 -6.90 -1.41 -19.21
N LYS A 150 -6.74 -0.09 -19.22
CA LYS A 150 -5.62 0.56 -18.55
C LYS A 150 -5.88 0.68 -17.05
N VAL A 151 -4.84 0.42 -16.27
CA VAL A 151 -4.85 0.68 -14.84
C VAL A 151 -4.90 2.17 -14.58
N ASP A 152 -5.89 2.63 -13.86
CA ASP A 152 -6.01 3.98 -13.31
C ASP A 152 -5.96 3.97 -11.77
N SER A 153 -6.14 5.12 -11.15
CA SER A 153 -6.15 5.26 -9.69
C SER A 153 -7.31 4.53 -9.04
N LEU A 154 -8.49 4.56 -9.66
CA LEU A 154 -9.68 3.86 -9.16
C LEU A 154 -9.48 2.35 -9.19
N PHE A 155 -8.84 1.82 -10.23
CA PHE A 155 -8.50 0.41 -10.30
C PHE A 155 -7.57 -0.03 -9.16
N ILE A 156 -6.51 0.76 -8.87
CA ILE A 156 -5.59 0.47 -7.76
C ILE A 156 -6.35 0.49 -6.43
N GLN A 157 -7.22 1.47 -6.25
CA GLN A 157 -8.05 1.55 -5.07
C GLN A 157 -9.00 0.36 -4.92
N GLN A 158 -9.66 -0.07 -5.99
CA GLN A 158 -10.48 -1.29 -5.97
C GLN A 158 -9.68 -2.51 -5.52
N LEU A 159 -8.43 -2.66 -5.98
CA LEU A 159 -7.54 -3.73 -5.51
C LEU A 159 -7.26 -3.62 -4.01
N ILE A 160 -6.95 -2.41 -3.50
CA ILE A 160 -6.74 -2.17 -2.06
C ILE A 160 -7.99 -2.58 -1.28
N ASN A 161 -9.17 -2.14 -1.71
CA ASN A 161 -10.43 -2.44 -1.05
C ASN A 161 -10.75 -3.93 -1.00
N ILE A 162 -10.46 -4.66 -2.09
CA ILE A 162 -10.61 -6.12 -2.12
C ILE A 162 -9.71 -6.79 -1.08
N TYR A 163 -8.48 -6.32 -0.92
CA TYR A 163 -7.60 -6.80 0.14
C TYR A 163 -8.15 -6.48 1.53
N LEU A 164 -8.58 -5.24 1.78
CA LEU A 164 -9.13 -4.81 3.07
C LEU A 164 -10.32 -5.67 3.48
N GLU A 165 -11.25 -5.95 2.56
CA GLU A 165 -12.38 -6.85 2.82
C GLU A 165 -11.94 -8.27 3.21
N LYS A 166 -10.91 -8.81 2.56
CA LYS A 166 -10.41 -10.15 2.87
C LYS A 166 -9.69 -10.24 4.22
N ILE A 167 -9.03 -9.15 4.66
CA ILE A 167 -8.22 -9.16 5.87
C ILE A 167 -8.92 -8.58 7.10
N LYS A 168 -10.06 -7.91 6.96
CA LYS A 168 -10.82 -7.33 8.09
C LYS A 168 -11.13 -8.33 9.22
N LYS A 169 -11.27 -9.62 8.88
CA LYS A 169 -11.51 -10.70 9.85
C LYS A 169 -10.42 -10.88 10.89
N TYR A 170 -9.19 -10.42 10.62
CA TYR A 170 -8.06 -10.55 11.56
C TYR A 170 -8.10 -9.51 12.68
N ASN A 171 -8.80 -8.39 12.48
CA ASN A 171 -9.00 -7.32 13.47
C ASN A 171 -7.70 -6.81 14.12
N VAL A 172 -6.69 -6.57 13.29
CA VAL A 172 -5.37 -6.04 13.67
C VAL A 172 -5.09 -4.75 12.92
N PRO A 173 -4.15 -3.90 13.38
CA PRO A 173 -3.70 -2.73 12.64
C PRO A 173 -3.27 -3.07 11.21
N ILE A 174 -3.68 -2.24 10.25
CA ILE A 174 -3.34 -2.38 8.84
C ILE A 174 -2.60 -1.11 8.40
N GLU A 175 -1.37 -1.28 7.92
CA GLU A 175 -0.62 -0.24 7.20
C GLU A 175 -0.81 -0.46 5.69
N ILE A 176 -1.17 0.58 4.96
CA ILE A 176 -1.17 0.57 3.49
C ILE A 176 0.07 1.33 3.03
N GLN A 177 0.88 0.71 2.19
CA GLN A 177 2.06 1.33 1.60
C GLN A 177 1.96 1.32 0.07
N VAL A 178 2.07 2.49 -0.55
CA VAL A 178 2.04 2.67 -2.00
C VAL A 178 3.43 3.02 -2.50
N ASN A 179 4.02 2.11 -3.25
CA ASN A 179 5.40 2.23 -3.74
C ASN A 179 5.48 2.85 -5.14
N GLU A 180 6.70 3.30 -5.49
CA GLU A 180 7.09 3.78 -6.83
C GLU A 180 6.33 5.05 -7.27
N ALA A 181 6.04 5.93 -6.31
CA ALA A 181 5.57 7.29 -6.56
C ALA A 181 6.76 8.20 -6.93
N SER A 182 6.95 8.50 -8.20
CA SER A 182 8.08 9.26 -8.72
C SER A 182 7.79 10.75 -8.91
N SER A 183 6.63 11.09 -9.42
CA SER A 183 6.18 12.45 -9.63
C SER A 183 5.46 13.02 -8.38
N LEU A 184 5.28 14.35 -8.34
CA LEU A 184 4.51 15.01 -7.29
C LEU A 184 3.05 14.50 -7.27
N TYR A 185 2.45 14.33 -8.45
CA TYR A 185 1.13 13.75 -8.59
C TYR A 185 1.04 12.33 -8.02
N GLU A 186 1.99 11.46 -8.39
CA GLU A 186 2.02 10.09 -7.87
C GLU A 186 2.24 10.04 -6.35
N LYS A 187 3.04 10.96 -5.78
CA LYS A 187 3.21 11.08 -4.32
C LYS A 187 1.92 11.51 -3.62
N ALA A 188 1.20 12.48 -4.19
CA ALA A 188 -0.10 12.90 -3.67
C ALA A 188 -1.13 11.75 -3.76
N LEU A 189 -1.17 11.06 -4.89
CA LEU A 189 -2.04 9.88 -5.07
C LEU A 189 -1.69 8.76 -4.08
N ALA A 190 -0.40 8.46 -3.89
CA ALA A 190 0.04 7.46 -2.93
C ALA A 190 -0.43 7.82 -1.51
N SER A 191 -0.24 9.06 -1.10
CA SER A 191 -0.69 9.56 0.22
C SER A 191 -2.20 9.43 0.40
N LEU A 192 -3.00 9.71 -0.62
CA LEU A 192 -4.46 9.51 -0.59
C LEU A 192 -4.85 8.03 -0.44
N LEU A 193 -4.18 7.15 -1.16
CA LEU A 193 -4.43 5.71 -1.11
C LEU A 193 -3.99 5.07 0.21
N GLU A 194 -2.91 5.57 0.84
CA GLU A 194 -2.41 5.09 2.12
C GLU A 194 -3.28 5.52 3.31
N ASN A 195 -3.86 6.72 3.22
CA ASN A 195 -4.65 7.32 4.31
C ASN A 195 -6.15 6.99 4.25
N GLN A 196 -6.54 5.91 3.62
CA GLN A 196 -7.94 5.49 3.54
C GLN A 196 -8.49 5.08 4.92
N LYS A 197 -8.94 6.05 5.69
CA LYS A 197 -9.52 5.79 7.03
C LYS A 197 -10.98 5.33 6.98
N GLU A 198 -11.71 5.61 5.91
CA GLU A 198 -13.13 5.21 5.79
C GLU A 198 -13.51 5.01 4.32
N VAL A 199 -13.71 3.79 3.92
CA VAL A 199 -14.45 3.46 2.71
C VAL A 199 -15.80 2.88 3.14
N THR A 200 -16.84 3.67 3.00
CA THR A 200 -18.21 3.22 3.28
C THR A 200 -18.79 2.60 2.01
N LEU A 201 -19.07 1.30 2.04
CA LEU A 201 -19.89 0.61 1.02
C LEU A 201 -21.35 1.00 1.22
N ILE A 202 -21.90 1.73 0.26
CA ILE A 202 -23.33 1.96 0.16
C ILE A 202 -23.81 1.41 -1.19
N ASN A 203 -24.62 0.35 -1.18
CA ASN A 203 -25.23 -0.26 -2.36
C ASN A 203 -24.27 -0.69 -3.48
N GLU A 204 -23.14 -1.31 -3.14
CA GLU A 204 -22.12 -1.79 -4.07
C GLU A 204 -21.43 -0.70 -4.92
N GLU A 205 -21.69 0.57 -4.67
CA GLU A 205 -20.97 1.71 -5.25
C GLU A 205 -19.96 2.27 -4.23
N TRP A 206 -18.75 2.50 -4.72
CA TRP A 206 -17.67 3.03 -3.88
C TRP A 206 -17.69 4.55 -3.93
N PHE A 207 -18.07 5.18 -2.81
CA PHE A 207 -17.93 6.63 -2.65
C PHE A 207 -16.62 6.95 -1.93
N LEU A 208 -15.62 7.38 -2.69
CA LEU A 208 -14.46 8.04 -2.12
C LEU A 208 -14.82 9.49 -1.80
N PRO A 209 -14.39 10.02 -0.66
CA PRO A 209 -14.43 11.46 -0.47
C PRO A 209 -13.61 12.09 -1.59
N GLN A 210 -14.22 13.02 -2.32
CA GLN A 210 -13.56 13.76 -3.39
C GLN A 210 -12.31 14.44 -2.83
N PRO A 211 -11.11 14.18 -3.40
CA PRO A 211 -9.88 14.78 -2.88
C PRO A 211 -9.97 16.30 -3.00
N LYS A 212 -9.56 17.03 -1.96
CA LYS A 212 -9.63 18.48 -1.94
C LYS A 212 -8.28 19.10 -2.29
N LEU A 213 -8.28 20.06 -3.20
CA LEU A 213 -7.11 20.85 -3.58
C LEU A 213 -7.35 22.31 -3.22
N VAL A 214 -6.51 22.85 -2.34
CA VAL A 214 -6.50 24.30 -2.05
C VAL A 214 -5.41 24.97 -2.86
N ILE A 215 -5.79 25.96 -3.67
CA ILE A 215 -4.90 26.76 -4.51
C ILE A 215 -4.77 28.14 -3.87
N LEU A 216 -3.58 28.44 -3.34
CA LEU A 216 -3.26 29.77 -2.81
C LEU A 216 -2.65 30.63 -3.92
N GLY A 217 -3.34 31.73 -4.26
CA GLY A 217 -2.99 32.63 -5.36
C GLY A 217 -3.67 32.24 -6.67
N ALA A 218 -4.45 33.16 -7.23
CA ALA A 218 -5.27 32.97 -8.43
C ALA A 218 -4.61 33.51 -9.73
N GLY A 219 -3.29 33.30 -9.87
CA GLY A 219 -2.52 33.69 -11.05
C GLY A 219 -2.75 32.77 -12.26
N HIS A 220 -2.06 33.04 -13.38
CA HIS A 220 -2.20 32.28 -14.62
C HIS A 220 -1.91 30.78 -14.44
N VAL A 221 -0.88 30.41 -13.68
CA VAL A 221 -0.54 29.01 -13.41
C VAL A 221 -1.67 28.31 -12.66
N SER A 222 -2.28 28.99 -11.70
CA SER A 222 -3.36 28.47 -10.88
C SER A 222 -4.61 28.13 -11.69
N GLN A 223 -4.90 28.86 -12.77
CA GLN A 223 -6.01 28.55 -13.69
C GLN A 223 -5.80 27.18 -14.37
N TYR A 224 -4.59 26.88 -14.84
CA TYR A 224 -4.28 25.56 -15.42
C TYR A 224 -4.29 24.45 -14.37
N VAL A 225 -3.81 24.74 -13.15
CA VAL A 225 -3.83 23.78 -12.04
C VAL A 225 -5.28 23.46 -11.66
N SER A 226 -6.16 24.46 -11.53
CA SER A 226 -7.59 24.27 -11.25
C SER A 226 -8.27 23.42 -12.33
N LYS A 227 -8.01 23.74 -13.59
CA LYS A 227 -8.56 22.98 -14.73
C LYS A 227 -8.10 21.52 -14.74
N LEU A 228 -6.81 21.26 -14.50
CA LEU A 228 -6.29 19.90 -14.39
C LEU A 228 -6.86 19.16 -13.18
N ALA A 229 -7.00 19.83 -12.04
CA ALA A 229 -7.60 19.28 -10.84
C ALA A 229 -9.05 18.84 -11.07
N SER A 230 -9.83 19.68 -11.76
CA SER A 230 -11.21 19.34 -12.15
C SER A 230 -11.28 18.11 -13.07
N MET A 231 -10.34 17.98 -14.03
CA MET A 231 -10.26 16.80 -14.91
C MET A 231 -9.88 15.51 -14.14
N LEU A 232 -9.26 15.65 -12.98
CA LEU A 232 -8.86 14.58 -12.07
C LEU A 232 -9.84 14.40 -10.90
N ASP A 233 -11.00 15.03 -10.98
CA ASP A 233 -12.09 14.97 -10.00
C ASP A 233 -11.73 15.47 -8.59
N PHE A 234 -10.84 16.47 -8.50
CA PHE A 234 -10.56 17.16 -7.24
C PHE A 234 -11.64 18.20 -6.92
N TYR A 235 -12.04 18.27 -5.65
CA TYR A 235 -12.76 19.41 -5.11
C TYR A 235 -11.80 20.58 -4.94
N THR A 236 -11.92 21.61 -5.79
CA THR A 236 -10.94 22.69 -5.89
C THR A 236 -11.42 23.94 -5.15
N ILE A 237 -10.59 24.44 -4.25
CA ILE A 237 -10.80 25.69 -3.50
C ILE A 237 -9.72 26.68 -3.91
N VAL A 238 -10.10 27.83 -4.47
CA VAL A 238 -9.18 28.89 -4.90
C VAL A 238 -9.27 30.07 -3.93
N ILE A 239 -8.11 30.54 -3.46
CA ILE A 239 -8.01 31.64 -2.50
C ILE A 239 -7.03 32.68 -3.05
N ASP A 240 -7.47 33.93 -3.16
CA ASP A 240 -6.62 35.09 -3.48
C ASP A 240 -7.20 36.36 -2.79
N GLU A 241 -6.34 37.27 -2.42
CA GLU A 241 -6.74 38.52 -1.78
C GLU A 241 -7.24 39.58 -2.78
N ARG A 242 -6.94 39.38 -4.07
CA ARG A 242 -7.31 40.29 -5.16
C ARG A 242 -8.62 39.84 -5.79
N LYS A 243 -9.64 40.70 -5.69
CA LYS A 243 -11.00 40.41 -6.16
C LYS A 243 -11.08 40.14 -7.68
N GLU A 244 -10.24 40.82 -8.45
CA GLU A 244 -10.16 40.63 -9.91
C GLU A 244 -9.60 39.31 -10.34
N PHE A 245 -8.88 38.60 -9.45
CA PHE A 245 -8.34 37.24 -9.70
C PHE A 245 -9.18 36.14 -9.05
N ALA A 246 -9.72 36.38 -7.85
CA ALA A 246 -10.58 35.41 -7.16
C ALA A 246 -12.02 35.50 -7.71
N CYS A 247 -12.20 35.10 -8.98
CA CYS A 247 -13.51 35.21 -9.65
C CYS A 247 -13.83 33.97 -10.50
N LYS A 248 -15.13 33.73 -10.72
CA LYS A 248 -15.64 32.57 -11.45
C LYS A 248 -15.28 32.58 -12.93
N GLU A 249 -15.07 33.78 -13.49
CA GLU A 249 -14.66 33.95 -14.88
C GLU A 249 -13.29 33.36 -15.18
N LEU A 250 -12.36 33.41 -14.21
CA LEU A 250 -11.02 32.85 -14.32
C LEU A 250 -10.93 31.37 -13.87
N PHE A 251 -11.86 30.94 -13.02
CA PHE A 251 -11.91 29.58 -12.47
C PHE A 251 -13.31 28.96 -12.61
N PRO A 252 -13.80 28.78 -13.84
CA PRO A 252 -15.16 28.26 -14.07
C PRO A 252 -15.40 26.86 -13.49
N GLU A 253 -14.36 26.05 -13.38
CA GLU A 253 -14.41 24.68 -12.86
C GLU A 253 -14.23 24.56 -11.34
N ALA A 254 -13.70 25.62 -10.66
CA ALA A 254 -13.46 25.56 -9.22
C ALA A 254 -14.77 25.42 -8.42
N ASN A 255 -14.74 24.60 -7.38
CA ASN A 255 -15.90 24.36 -6.51
C ASN A 255 -16.14 25.57 -5.58
N GLU A 256 -15.06 26.11 -5.01
CA GLU A 256 -15.11 27.29 -4.15
C GLU A 256 -14.07 28.32 -4.57
N ILE A 257 -14.44 29.61 -4.44
CA ILE A 257 -13.53 30.74 -4.69
C ILE A 257 -13.71 31.74 -3.55
N HIS A 258 -12.60 32.03 -2.86
CA HIS A 258 -12.61 32.94 -1.72
C HIS A 258 -11.69 34.14 -1.96
N CYS A 259 -12.23 35.35 -1.87
CA CYS A 259 -11.47 36.60 -1.90
C CYS A 259 -11.16 37.02 -0.47
N VAL A 260 -10.03 36.52 0.06
CA VAL A 260 -9.60 36.76 1.45
C VAL A 260 -8.09 36.91 1.51
N SER A 261 -7.60 37.63 2.51
CA SER A 261 -6.15 37.73 2.77
C SER A 261 -5.56 36.37 3.16
N PHE A 262 -4.33 36.09 2.72
CA PHE A 262 -3.67 34.82 2.94
C PHE A 262 -3.47 34.46 4.42
N ASP A 263 -3.37 35.46 5.31
CA ASP A 263 -3.30 35.23 6.78
C ASP A 263 -4.61 34.67 7.36
N LYS A 264 -5.72 34.69 6.61
CA LYS A 264 -7.00 34.09 6.98
C LYS A 264 -7.35 32.83 6.19
N ALA A 265 -6.47 32.38 5.31
CA ALA A 265 -6.72 31.26 4.43
C ALA A 265 -6.92 29.92 5.19
N ASP A 266 -6.32 29.77 6.37
CA ASP A 266 -6.41 28.57 7.20
C ASP A 266 -7.85 28.17 7.56
N SER A 267 -8.76 29.15 7.61
CA SER A 267 -10.18 28.88 7.90
C SER A 267 -10.91 28.13 6.79
N TYR A 268 -10.32 28.08 5.59
CA TYR A 268 -10.86 27.40 4.40
C TYR A 268 -10.17 26.09 4.10
N PHE A 269 -9.13 25.72 4.88
CA PHE A 269 -8.50 24.43 4.73
C PHE A 269 -9.39 23.31 5.29
N PRO A 270 -9.41 22.14 4.63
CA PRO A 270 -10.12 21.00 5.15
C PRO A 270 -9.63 20.65 6.56
N LYS A 271 -10.54 20.65 7.54
CA LYS A 271 -10.19 20.35 8.96
C LYS A 271 -9.73 18.92 9.20
N GLU A 272 -9.91 18.05 8.22
CA GLU A 272 -9.57 16.62 8.27
C GLU A 272 -8.25 16.29 7.53
N ALA A 273 -7.59 17.29 6.96
CA ALA A 273 -6.26 17.10 6.41
C ALA A 273 -5.25 16.96 7.56
N ASN A 274 -4.89 15.73 7.91
CA ASN A 274 -3.66 15.50 8.65
C ASN A 274 -2.51 15.86 7.71
N THR A 275 -1.95 17.03 7.93
CA THR A 275 -0.68 17.48 7.33
C THR A 275 0.47 16.66 7.86
#